data_5bc63dfa8974971ec6e30718af7a490b
#
_entry.id   5bc63dfa8974971ec6e30718af7a490b
#
_cell.length_a   1.000
_cell.length_b   1.000
_cell.length_c   1.000
_cell.angle_alpha   90.00
_cell.angle_beta   90.00
_cell.angle_gamma   90.00
#
_symmetry.space_group_name_H-M   'P 1'
#
loop_
_entity.id
_entity.type
_entity.pdbx_description
1 polymer ?
#
loop_
_entity_poly.entity_id
_entity_poly.type
_entity_poly.pdbx_seq_one_letter_code
_entity_poly.pdbx_strand_id
1 'polypeptide(L)'
;MKKTFLALVAILVLGLTSWAAEPVKILAIGNSFSEDAMEEHLSGLIRAEGLDVILCNMYIGGCSIERHVNNLRGNKPEYRYRKFDVEGKMTEVYGYTLGKVLAEEEWDYVSVQQVSSLSGQPDSYVLLPELVDFVRARVPEDAVIMFHQTWAYAPNSTHDQFYRYDKDQMKMYDAIVATAKQEAPKVGIELIIPAGTAIQNARTSYLGNDLTRDGYHLSRPHGRYIAACTWLESVLGVNPVGNSYCPEGMTAKDCKTAQKAAHKAVRKPFKITKIR
;
A
#
# COMPACT_ATOMS: atom_id res chain seq x y z
N MET A 1 -19.06 -73.38 -26.30
CA MET A 1 -18.05 -72.40 -26.67
C MET A 1 -18.46 -71.01 -26.12
N LYS A 2 -17.91 -70.61 -24.97
CA LYS A 2 -18.19 -69.29 -24.35
C LYS A 2 -17.10 -68.36 -24.80
N LYS A 3 -17.50 -67.30 -25.50
CA LYS A 3 -16.57 -66.19 -25.91
C LYS A 3 -16.51 -65.16 -24.81
N THR A 4 -15.39 -65.02 -24.13
CA THR A 4 -15.09 -64.01 -23.14
C THR A 4 -14.68 -62.73 -23.89
N PHE A 5 -15.43 -61.63 -23.71
CA PHE A 5 -15.11 -60.32 -24.21
C PHE A 5 -14.26 -59.63 -23.15
N LEU A 6 -12.99 -59.34 -23.44
CA LEU A 6 -12.11 -58.52 -22.62
C LEU A 6 -12.35 -57.07 -23.00
N ALA A 7 -12.96 -56.29 -22.11
CA ALA A 7 -13.10 -54.84 -22.25
C ALA A 7 -11.83 -54.17 -21.75
N LEU A 8 -11.08 -53.53 -22.65
CA LEU A 8 -9.92 -52.70 -22.36
C LEU A 8 -10.43 -51.33 -21.91
N VAL A 9 -10.33 -51.04 -20.62
CA VAL A 9 -10.61 -49.69 -20.08
C VAL A 9 -9.33 -48.84 -20.25
N ALA A 10 -9.30 -47.95 -21.23
CA ALA A 10 -8.26 -46.94 -21.38
C ALA A 10 -8.52 -45.83 -20.37
N ILE A 11 -7.70 -45.75 -19.32
CA ILE A 11 -7.70 -44.62 -18.38
C ILE A 11 -7.01 -43.47 -19.05
N LEU A 12 -7.77 -42.46 -19.51
CA LEU A 12 -7.26 -41.20 -20.02
C LEU A 12 -6.81 -40.35 -18.82
N VAL A 13 -5.52 -40.38 -18.54
CA VAL A 13 -4.93 -39.44 -17.55
C VAL A 13 -4.86 -38.07 -18.22
N LEU A 14 -5.87 -37.22 -18.03
CA LEU A 14 -5.82 -35.80 -18.32
C LEU A 14 -4.82 -35.19 -17.35
N GLY A 15 -3.62 -34.94 -17.83
CA GLY A 15 -2.64 -34.12 -17.13
C GLY A 15 -3.21 -32.71 -16.96
N LEU A 16 -3.67 -32.39 -15.77
CA LEU A 16 -3.95 -31.02 -15.37
C LEU A 16 -2.61 -30.30 -15.27
N THR A 17 -2.18 -29.67 -16.37
CA THR A 17 -1.15 -28.65 -16.29
C THR A 17 -1.76 -27.50 -15.53
N SER A 18 -1.48 -27.43 -14.24
CA SER A 18 -1.71 -26.23 -13.44
C SER A 18 -0.82 -25.14 -14.07
N TRP A 19 -1.39 -24.28 -14.88
CA TRP A 19 -0.73 -23.01 -15.18
C TRP A 19 -0.72 -22.23 -13.86
N ALA A 20 0.49 -21.99 -13.33
CA ALA A 20 0.63 -21.06 -12.23
C ALA A 20 0.02 -19.73 -12.69
N ALA A 21 -0.88 -19.17 -11.89
CA ALA A 21 -1.42 -17.86 -12.19
C ALA A 21 -0.27 -16.84 -12.21
N GLU A 22 -0.33 -15.89 -13.14
CA GLU A 22 0.65 -14.79 -13.16
C GLU A 22 0.63 -14.04 -11.83
N PRO A 23 1.79 -13.63 -11.30
CA PRO A 23 1.85 -12.85 -10.07
C PRO A 23 1.08 -11.53 -10.21
N VAL A 24 0.35 -11.13 -9.18
CA VAL A 24 -0.25 -9.80 -9.11
C VAL A 24 0.84 -8.73 -9.01
N LYS A 25 0.75 -7.67 -9.80
CA LYS A 25 1.75 -6.62 -9.91
C LYS A 25 1.26 -5.30 -9.33
N ILE A 26 1.91 -4.83 -8.29
CA ILE A 26 1.52 -3.64 -7.53
C ILE A 26 2.63 -2.60 -7.60
N LEU A 27 2.30 -1.39 -8.07
CA LEU A 27 3.21 -0.25 -8.11
C LEU A 27 2.75 0.85 -7.14
N ALA A 28 3.65 1.34 -6.30
CA ALA A 28 3.46 2.57 -5.58
C ALA A 28 4.25 3.72 -6.23
N ILE A 29 3.60 4.84 -6.48
CA ILE A 29 4.23 6.11 -6.83
C ILE A 29 4.20 6.99 -5.59
N GLY A 30 5.35 7.06 -4.87
CA GLY A 30 5.33 7.63 -3.53
C GLY A 30 6.66 8.16 -3.01
N ASN A 31 6.80 8.07 -1.72
CA ASN A 31 7.93 8.62 -0.95
C ASN A 31 8.21 7.72 0.27
N SER A 32 8.83 8.27 1.34
CA SER A 32 9.10 7.49 2.56
C SER A 32 7.86 6.89 3.24
N PHE A 33 6.66 7.40 2.93
CA PHE A 33 5.42 6.84 3.47
C PHE A 33 4.98 5.58 2.72
N SER A 34 5.16 5.48 1.40
CA SER A 34 5.00 4.20 0.70
C SER A 34 6.07 3.19 1.10
N GLU A 35 7.33 3.64 1.30
CA GLU A 35 8.40 2.79 1.84
C GLU A 35 7.99 2.17 3.18
N ASP A 36 7.55 3.01 4.14
CA ASP A 36 7.14 2.54 5.47
C ASP A 36 5.94 1.58 5.41
N ALA A 37 5.04 1.77 4.44
CA ALA A 37 3.82 0.98 4.38
C ALA A 37 3.98 -0.39 3.71
N MET A 38 4.89 -0.53 2.72
CA MET A 38 4.90 -1.72 1.88
C MET A 38 6.23 -2.48 1.85
N GLU A 39 7.38 -1.83 2.09
CA GLU A 39 8.66 -2.46 1.75
C GLU A 39 9.16 -3.49 2.78
N GLU A 40 8.76 -3.39 4.06
CA GLU A 40 9.36 -4.24 5.10
C GLU A 40 8.52 -5.49 5.41
N HIS A 41 7.19 -5.36 5.54
CA HIS A 41 6.36 -6.44 6.05
C HIS A 41 5.31 -6.98 5.06
N LEU A 42 4.98 -6.23 4.00
CA LEU A 42 3.91 -6.61 3.09
C LEU A 42 4.20 -7.92 2.37
N SER A 43 5.44 -8.13 1.87
CA SER A 43 5.83 -9.40 1.24
C SER A 43 5.72 -10.58 2.20
N GLY A 44 6.07 -10.40 3.49
CA GLY A 44 5.92 -11.45 4.50
C GLY A 44 4.46 -11.83 4.75
N LEU A 45 3.57 -10.82 4.83
CA LEU A 45 2.14 -11.03 4.97
C LEU A 45 1.54 -11.77 3.76
N ILE A 46 1.89 -11.34 2.54
CA ILE A 46 1.43 -11.94 1.28
C ILE A 46 1.84 -13.40 1.17
N ARG A 47 3.12 -13.69 1.44
CA ARG A 47 3.64 -15.06 1.39
C ARG A 47 3.01 -15.98 2.44
N ALA A 48 2.66 -15.44 3.60
CA ALA A 48 1.95 -16.21 4.62
C ALA A 48 0.53 -16.65 4.18
N GLU A 49 -0.04 -15.96 3.18
CA GLU A 49 -1.31 -16.34 2.53
C GLU A 49 -1.11 -17.22 1.28
N GLY A 50 0.13 -17.54 0.93
CA GLY A 50 0.44 -18.35 -0.26
C GLY A 50 0.16 -17.63 -1.59
N LEU A 51 0.27 -16.31 -1.61
CA LEU A 51 0.02 -15.48 -2.80
C LEU A 51 1.35 -15.08 -3.45
N ASP A 52 1.36 -15.04 -4.79
CA ASP A 52 2.47 -14.55 -5.60
C ASP A 52 2.19 -13.11 -6.02
N VAL A 53 3.00 -12.18 -5.53
CA VAL A 53 2.85 -10.74 -5.80
C VAL A 53 4.21 -10.11 -6.03
N ILE A 54 4.31 -9.29 -7.06
CA ILE A 54 5.45 -8.40 -7.32
C ILE A 54 5.09 -7.02 -6.76
N LEU A 55 5.90 -6.52 -5.82
CA LEU A 55 5.72 -5.20 -5.23
C LEU A 55 6.77 -4.25 -5.76
N CYS A 56 6.35 -3.07 -6.21
CA CYS A 56 7.26 -2.05 -6.71
C CYS A 56 6.98 -0.69 -6.08
N ASN A 57 8.04 0.07 -5.81
CA ASN A 57 7.96 1.43 -5.28
C ASN A 57 8.83 2.39 -6.09
N MET A 58 8.20 3.39 -6.69
CA MET A 58 8.86 4.54 -7.31
C MET A 58 9.08 5.61 -6.25
N TYR A 59 10.25 5.52 -5.62
CA TYR A 59 10.59 6.26 -4.42
C TYR A 59 11.37 7.54 -4.70
N ILE A 60 10.92 8.65 -4.13
CA ILE A 60 11.70 9.87 -3.90
C ILE A 60 11.35 10.40 -2.50
N GLY A 61 12.34 10.59 -1.62
CA GLY A 61 12.10 11.10 -0.27
C GLY A 61 11.36 12.44 -0.29
N GLY A 62 10.27 12.56 0.47
CA GLY A 62 9.49 13.80 0.56
C GLY A 62 8.83 14.26 -0.74
N CYS A 63 8.60 13.35 -1.70
CA CYS A 63 8.01 13.69 -2.99
C CYS A 63 6.54 14.07 -2.86
N SER A 64 6.17 15.26 -3.32
CA SER A 64 4.78 15.72 -3.43
C SER A 64 4.19 15.36 -4.80
N ILE A 65 2.87 15.43 -4.92
CA ILE A 65 2.17 15.31 -6.22
C ILE A 65 2.76 16.30 -7.23
N GLU A 66 2.99 17.55 -6.83
CA GLU A 66 3.61 18.56 -7.69
C GLU A 66 4.99 18.12 -8.21
N ARG A 67 5.83 17.55 -7.34
CA ARG A 67 7.15 17.05 -7.75
C ARG A 67 7.05 15.86 -8.68
N HIS A 68 6.12 14.94 -8.43
CA HIS A 68 5.84 13.83 -9.35
C HIS A 68 5.45 14.37 -10.74
N VAL A 69 4.55 15.35 -10.83
CA VAL A 69 4.12 15.95 -12.09
C VAL A 69 5.26 16.71 -12.79
N ASN A 70 6.08 17.45 -12.05
CA ASN A 70 7.24 18.11 -12.63
C ASN A 70 8.28 17.12 -13.17
N ASN A 71 8.41 15.95 -12.55
CA ASN A 71 9.27 14.89 -13.03
C ASN A 71 8.70 14.20 -14.27
N LEU A 72 7.41 13.95 -14.33
CA LEU A 72 6.79 13.35 -15.52
C LEU A 72 6.85 14.29 -16.73
N ARG A 73 6.60 15.61 -16.57
CA ARG A 73 6.69 16.61 -17.64
C ARG A 73 8.10 16.71 -18.22
N GLY A 74 9.12 16.62 -17.36
CA GLY A 74 10.52 16.65 -17.76
C GLY A 74 11.13 15.28 -18.08
N ASN A 75 10.36 14.20 -17.98
CA ASN A 75 10.85 12.81 -18.04
C ASN A 75 12.11 12.59 -17.19
N LYS A 76 12.12 13.14 -15.96
CA LYS A 76 13.31 13.20 -15.12
C LYS A 76 13.60 11.84 -14.47
N PRO A 77 14.86 11.36 -14.56
CA PRO A 77 15.28 10.08 -13.99
C PRO A 77 15.65 10.22 -12.50
N GLU A 78 14.75 10.75 -11.67
CA GLU A 78 15.03 11.06 -10.26
C GLU A 78 14.61 9.97 -9.28
N TYR A 79 13.91 8.92 -9.77
CA TYR A 79 13.36 7.89 -8.90
C TYR A 79 14.39 6.81 -8.59
N ARG A 80 14.27 6.28 -7.37
CA ARG A 80 14.74 4.95 -7.01
C ARG A 80 13.60 3.98 -7.30
N TYR A 81 13.84 3.06 -8.19
CA TYR A 81 12.91 1.97 -8.49
C TYR A 81 13.30 0.77 -7.66
N ARG A 82 12.44 0.41 -6.72
CA ARG A 82 12.60 -0.74 -5.83
C ARG A 82 11.57 -1.79 -6.20
N LYS A 83 12.04 -2.99 -6.53
CA LYS A 83 11.21 -4.12 -6.94
C LYS A 83 11.46 -5.30 -6.02
N PHE A 84 10.40 -5.84 -5.46
CA PHE A 84 10.38 -7.06 -4.67
C PHE A 84 9.76 -8.16 -5.51
N ASP A 85 10.50 -9.27 -5.70
CA ASP A 85 9.99 -10.46 -6.37
C ASP A 85 9.01 -11.24 -5.46
N VAL A 86 8.48 -12.35 -5.98
CA VAL A 86 7.51 -13.19 -5.25
C VAL A 86 8.09 -13.80 -3.96
N GLU A 87 9.40 -13.97 -3.87
CA GLU A 87 10.12 -14.40 -2.68
C GLU A 87 10.35 -13.25 -1.68
N GLY A 88 10.01 -12.01 -2.06
CA GLY A 88 10.23 -10.80 -1.26
C GLY A 88 11.67 -10.29 -1.31
N LYS A 89 12.47 -10.72 -2.28
CA LYS A 89 13.84 -10.23 -2.47
C LYS A 89 13.81 -8.90 -3.22
N MET A 90 14.40 -7.88 -2.61
CA MET A 90 14.45 -6.53 -3.18
C MET A 90 15.63 -6.36 -4.15
N THR A 91 15.35 -5.67 -5.24
CA THR A 91 16.34 -5.04 -6.11
C THR A 91 16.06 -3.53 -6.18
N GLU A 92 17.12 -2.71 -6.26
CA GLU A 92 17.00 -1.25 -6.37
C GLU A 92 17.79 -0.74 -7.57
N VAL A 93 17.16 0.12 -8.37
CA VAL A 93 17.79 0.80 -9.51
C VAL A 93 17.53 2.30 -9.38
N TYR A 94 18.60 3.09 -9.55
CA TYR A 94 18.55 4.55 -9.53
C TYR A 94 18.35 5.11 -10.94
N GLY A 95 17.84 6.33 -11.02
CA GLY A 95 17.72 7.00 -12.31
C GLY A 95 16.55 6.49 -13.15
N TYR A 96 15.46 6.09 -12.52
CA TYR A 96 14.22 5.72 -13.21
C TYR A 96 13.32 6.91 -13.49
N THR A 97 12.50 6.81 -14.56
CA THR A 97 11.42 7.75 -14.87
C THR A 97 10.06 7.06 -14.70
N LEU A 98 9.00 7.84 -14.45
CA LEU A 98 7.64 7.29 -14.35
C LEU A 98 7.20 6.63 -15.67
N GLY A 99 7.54 7.22 -16.81
CA GLY A 99 7.20 6.63 -18.10
C GLY A 99 7.84 5.25 -18.32
N LYS A 100 9.09 5.06 -17.85
CA LYS A 100 9.79 3.79 -17.99
C LYS A 100 9.16 2.71 -17.13
N VAL A 101 8.90 2.97 -15.83
CA VAL A 101 8.33 1.96 -14.94
C VAL A 101 6.92 1.54 -15.36
N LEU A 102 6.09 2.49 -15.81
CA LEU A 102 4.73 2.18 -16.26
C LEU A 102 4.68 1.31 -17.53
N ALA A 103 5.76 1.32 -18.32
CA ALA A 103 5.90 0.47 -19.51
C ALA A 103 6.62 -0.87 -19.24
N GLU A 104 7.08 -1.13 -18.01
CA GLU A 104 7.92 -2.30 -17.69
C GLU A 104 7.09 -3.55 -17.41
N GLU A 105 5.91 -3.37 -16.85
CA GLU A 105 5.00 -4.46 -16.46
C GLU A 105 3.54 -4.10 -16.82
N GLU A 106 2.71 -5.11 -16.98
CA GLU A 106 1.26 -4.95 -16.98
C GLU A 106 0.79 -4.84 -15.52
N TRP A 107 0.67 -3.62 -15.03
CA TRP A 107 0.33 -3.36 -13.63
C TRP A 107 -1.14 -3.63 -13.35
N ASP A 108 -1.44 -4.45 -12.32
CA ASP A 108 -2.81 -4.66 -11.84
C ASP A 108 -3.26 -3.51 -10.93
N TYR A 109 -2.33 -3.00 -10.12
CA TYR A 109 -2.62 -1.94 -9.14
C TYR A 109 -1.54 -0.87 -9.16
N VAL A 110 -1.96 0.40 -9.20
CA VAL A 110 -1.04 1.55 -9.07
C VAL A 110 -1.55 2.49 -7.98
N SER A 111 -0.75 2.75 -6.95
CA SER A 111 -1.11 3.72 -5.92
C SER A 111 -0.41 5.06 -6.14
N VAL A 112 -1.15 6.12 -5.82
CA VAL A 112 -0.63 7.49 -5.71
C VAL A 112 -0.89 8.02 -4.30
N GLN A 113 -0.09 8.98 -3.86
CA GLN A 113 -0.22 9.61 -2.55
C GLN A 113 0.31 11.05 -2.57
N GLN A 114 -0.06 11.83 -1.57
CA GLN A 114 0.56 13.14 -1.33
C GLN A 114 1.70 13.00 -0.30
N VAL A 115 2.64 13.95 -0.30
CA VAL A 115 3.63 14.06 0.79
C VAL A 115 2.93 14.35 2.11
N SER A 116 3.41 13.76 3.19
CA SER A 116 2.73 13.74 4.49
C SER A 116 2.32 15.12 5.00
N SER A 117 3.20 16.12 4.87
CA SER A 117 2.93 17.49 5.33
C SER A 117 1.82 18.22 4.56
N LEU A 118 1.52 17.77 3.34
CA LEU A 118 0.49 18.34 2.47
C LEU A 118 -0.75 17.44 2.33
N SER A 119 -0.75 16.25 2.93
CA SER A 119 -1.82 15.26 2.75
C SER A 119 -3.21 15.75 3.20
N GLY A 120 -3.27 16.66 4.16
CA GLY A 120 -4.52 17.30 4.61
C GLY A 120 -4.73 18.72 4.05
N GLN A 121 -4.04 19.09 2.96
CA GLN A 121 -4.14 20.41 2.33
C GLN A 121 -4.75 20.27 0.93
N PRO A 122 -6.08 20.46 0.74
CA PRO A 122 -6.77 20.22 -0.53
C PRO A 122 -6.16 20.99 -1.71
N ASP A 123 -5.71 22.22 -1.48
CA ASP A 123 -5.12 23.08 -2.51
C ASP A 123 -3.83 22.50 -3.11
N SER A 124 -3.19 21.55 -2.42
CA SER A 124 -1.99 20.87 -2.91
C SER A 124 -2.26 19.73 -3.90
N TYR A 125 -3.55 19.45 -4.20
CA TYR A 125 -3.97 18.35 -5.07
C TYR A 125 -4.33 18.80 -6.50
N VAL A 126 -4.15 20.07 -6.82
CA VAL A 126 -4.52 20.64 -8.14
C VAL A 126 -3.88 19.92 -9.33
N LEU A 127 -2.73 19.28 -9.12
CA LEU A 127 -2.03 18.49 -10.15
C LEU A 127 -2.30 16.97 -10.07
N LEU A 128 -3.12 16.51 -9.13
CA LEU A 128 -3.47 15.09 -9.03
C LEU A 128 -4.13 14.55 -10.32
N PRO A 129 -5.05 15.29 -10.99
CA PRO A 129 -5.62 14.83 -12.25
C PRO A 129 -4.55 14.52 -13.31
N GLU A 130 -3.57 15.38 -13.49
CA GLU A 130 -2.51 15.17 -14.49
C GLU A 130 -1.66 13.93 -14.17
N LEU A 131 -1.33 13.68 -12.89
CA LEU A 131 -0.61 12.48 -12.49
C LEU A 131 -1.43 11.21 -12.77
N VAL A 132 -2.72 11.22 -12.40
CA VAL A 132 -3.61 10.07 -12.59
C VAL A 132 -3.87 9.79 -14.07
N ASP A 133 -4.10 10.82 -14.87
CA ASP A 133 -4.30 10.68 -16.33
C ASP A 133 -3.05 10.12 -17.00
N PHE A 134 -1.86 10.57 -16.57
CA PHE A 134 -0.59 10.03 -17.06
C PHE A 134 -0.42 8.54 -16.77
N VAL A 135 -0.79 8.11 -15.56
CA VAL A 135 -0.78 6.68 -15.17
C VAL A 135 -1.80 5.90 -16.00
N ARG A 136 -3.06 6.36 -16.00
CA ARG A 136 -4.18 5.69 -16.69
C ARG A 136 -3.93 5.46 -18.19
N ALA A 137 -3.24 6.39 -18.83
CA ALA A 137 -2.89 6.28 -20.25
C ALA A 137 -1.77 5.23 -20.53
N ARG A 138 -1.17 4.61 -19.50
CA ARG A 138 0.01 3.73 -19.63
C ARG A 138 -0.09 2.39 -18.93
N VAL A 139 -1.19 2.16 -18.24
CA VAL A 139 -1.49 0.87 -17.60
C VAL A 139 -2.63 0.18 -18.33
N PRO A 140 -2.85 -1.14 -18.16
CA PRO A 140 -4.02 -1.83 -18.67
C PRO A 140 -5.34 -1.13 -18.27
N GLU A 141 -6.38 -1.26 -19.10
CA GLU A 141 -7.68 -0.60 -18.87
C GLU A 141 -8.36 -1.06 -17.58
N ASP A 142 -8.13 -2.31 -17.19
CA ASP A 142 -8.62 -2.95 -15.95
C ASP A 142 -7.72 -2.71 -14.74
N ALA A 143 -6.56 -2.07 -14.91
CA ALA A 143 -5.70 -1.71 -13.80
C ALA A 143 -6.40 -0.75 -12.82
N VAL A 144 -6.29 -1.06 -11.53
CA VAL A 144 -6.92 -0.27 -10.47
C VAL A 144 -5.96 0.81 -9.96
N ILE A 145 -6.33 2.08 -10.16
CA ILE A 145 -5.59 3.19 -9.55
C ILE A 145 -6.15 3.44 -8.15
N MET A 146 -5.25 3.53 -7.16
CA MET A 146 -5.58 3.61 -5.73
C MET A 146 -5.00 4.88 -5.11
N PHE A 147 -5.61 5.34 -4.03
CA PHE A 147 -5.07 6.43 -3.22
C PHE A 147 -4.60 5.93 -1.86
N HIS A 148 -3.31 6.08 -1.57
CA HIS A 148 -2.74 5.77 -0.26
C HIS A 148 -2.96 6.96 0.69
N GLN A 149 -3.92 6.82 1.61
CA GLN A 149 -4.16 7.76 2.68
C GLN A 149 -3.05 7.63 3.72
N THR A 150 -2.23 8.65 3.84
CA THR A 150 -1.11 8.70 4.80
C THR A 150 -1.62 8.94 6.22
N TRP A 151 -0.73 8.89 7.21
CA TRP A 151 -1.06 9.03 8.63
C TRP A 151 -0.65 10.38 9.20
N ALA A 152 -1.35 10.79 10.26
CA ALA A 152 -1.02 11.96 11.03
C ALA A 152 0.26 11.73 11.87
N TYR A 153 1.03 12.79 12.07
CA TYR A 153 2.22 12.79 12.91
C TYR A 153 1.89 12.44 14.36
N ALA A 154 2.89 12.02 15.13
CA ALA A 154 2.74 11.84 16.56
C ALA A 154 2.62 13.20 17.28
N PRO A 155 1.99 13.24 18.48
CA PRO A 155 1.80 14.51 19.18
C PRO A 155 3.10 15.24 19.54
N ASN A 156 4.20 14.49 19.68
CA ASN A 156 5.52 15.00 20.00
C ASN A 156 6.40 15.22 18.75
N SER A 157 5.83 15.19 17.56
CA SER A 157 6.57 15.38 16.31
C SER A 157 7.21 16.78 16.26
N THR A 158 8.49 16.80 15.88
CA THR A 158 9.25 18.02 15.65
C THR A 158 9.35 18.40 14.17
N HIS A 159 8.58 17.72 13.30
CA HIS A 159 8.56 18.02 11.88
C HIS A 159 8.17 19.48 11.65
N ASP A 160 9.00 20.20 10.91
CA ASP A 160 8.86 21.65 10.71
C ASP A 160 7.49 22.05 10.12
N GLN A 161 6.92 21.24 9.22
CA GLN A 161 5.62 21.49 8.59
C GLN A 161 4.40 21.10 9.43
N PHE A 162 4.59 20.57 10.65
CA PHE A 162 3.46 20.19 11.51
C PHE A 162 2.62 21.38 11.96
N TYR A 163 3.18 22.60 11.89
CA TYR A 163 2.43 23.84 12.16
C TYR A 163 1.19 24.03 11.29
N ARG A 164 1.16 23.43 10.08
CA ARG A 164 0.00 23.46 9.16
C ARG A 164 -1.27 22.89 9.79
N TYR A 165 -1.11 22.11 10.83
CA TYR A 165 -2.17 21.45 11.60
C TYR A 165 -2.14 21.88 13.07
N ASP A 166 -1.64 23.06 13.37
CA ASP A 166 -1.47 23.61 14.73
C ASP A 166 -0.69 22.68 15.67
N LYS A 167 0.17 21.82 15.13
CA LYS A 167 0.88 20.74 15.84
C LYS A 167 -0.07 19.79 16.60
N ASP A 168 -1.29 19.63 16.10
CA ASP A 168 -2.32 18.77 16.64
C ASP A 168 -2.51 17.53 15.75
N GLN A 169 -2.30 16.36 16.33
CA GLN A 169 -2.44 15.07 15.66
C GLN A 169 -3.85 14.84 15.10
N MET A 170 -4.87 15.19 15.90
CA MET A 170 -6.25 14.95 15.49
C MET A 170 -6.69 15.90 14.38
N LYS A 171 -6.30 17.18 14.45
CA LYS A 171 -6.52 18.13 13.35
C LYS A 171 -5.86 17.65 12.07
N MET A 172 -4.62 17.15 12.16
CA MET A 172 -3.94 16.59 10.99
C MET A 172 -4.67 15.35 10.44
N TYR A 173 -5.09 14.42 11.30
CA TYR A 173 -5.83 13.24 10.88
C TYR A 173 -7.16 13.61 10.20
N ASP A 174 -7.95 14.48 10.82
CA ASP A 174 -9.25 14.90 10.30
C ASP A 174 -9.08 15.61 8.93
N ALA A 175 -8.05 16.45 8.78
CA ALA A 175 -7.72 17.10 7.52
C ALA A 175 -7.31 16.09 6.42
N ILE A 176 -6.47 15.11 6.74
CA ILE A 176 -6.06 14.04 5.82
C ILE A 176 -7.28 13.25 5.34
N VAL A 177 -8.14 12.83 6.26
CA VAL A 177 -9.36 12.06 5.95
C VAL A 177 -10.31 12.87 5.06
N ALA A 178 -10.57 14.13 5.43
CA ALA A 178 -11.43 15.02 4.67
C ALA A 178 -10.90 15.23 3.25
N THR A 179 -9.60 15.49 3.11
CA THR A 179 -8.94 15.70 1.81
C THR A 179 -8.96 14.44 0.94
N ALA A 180 -8.59 13.28 1.49
CA ALA A 180 -8.63 12.03 0.73
C ALA A 180 -10.06 11.70 0.24
N LYS A 181 -11.06 11.87 1.11
CA LYS A 181 -12.47 11.66 0.77
C LYS A 181 -12.97 12.63 -0.32
N GLN A 182 -12.42 13.84 -0.37
CA GLN A 182 -12.81 14.87 -1.33
C GLN A 182 -12.07 14.73 -2.66
N GLU A 183 -10.73 14.51 -2.65
CA GLU A 183 -9.89 14.65 -3.83
C GLU A 183 -9.79 13.35 -4.66
N ALA A 184 -9.76 12.18 -4.04
CA ALA A 184 -9.64 10.92 -4.76
C ALA A 184 -10.81 10.66 -5.74
N PRO A 185 -12.09 10.86 -5.37
CA PRO A 185 -13.22 10.65 -6.31
C PRO A 185 -13.22 11.62 -7.49
N LYS A 186 -12.66 12.84 -7.34
CA LYS A 186 -12.59 13.82 -8.45
C LYS A 186 -11.80 13.32 -9.65
N VAL A 187 -10.86 12.38 -9.41
CA VAL A 187 -10.02 11.77 -10.43
C VAL A 187 -10.39 10.30 -10.70
N GLY A 188 -11.59 9.88 -10.28
CA GLY A 188 -12.09 8.52 -10.49
C GLY A 188 -11.37 7.45 -9.68
N ILE A 189 -10.75 7.80 -8.56
CA ILE A 189 -10.16 6.83 -7.63
C ILE A 189 -11.19 6.48 -6.56
N GLU A 190 -11.63 5.23 -6.54
CA GLU A 190 -12.61 4.71 -5.58
C GLU A 190 -11.93 3.92 -4.44
N LEU A 191 -10.80 3.27 -4.74
CA LEU A 191 -10.08 2.46 -3.77
C LEU A 191 -9.10 3.30 -2.96
N ILE A 192 -9.40 3.40 -1.66
CA ILE A 192 -8.54 4.08 -0.68
C ILE A 192 -7.82 3.02 0.16
N ILE A 193 -6.51 3.17 0.33
CA ILE A 193 -5.73 2.41 1.30
C ILE A 193 -5.66 3.23 2.59
N PRO A 194 -6.48 2.94 3.62
CA PRO A 194 -6.67 3.83 4.76
C PRO A 194 -5.60 3.63 5.85
N ALA A 195 -4.32 3.67 5.48
CA ALA A 195 -3.21 3.45 6.41
C ALA A 195 -3.23 4.47 7.57
N GLY A 196 -3.58 5.74 7.28
CA GLY A 196 -3.73 6.76 8.32
C GLY A 196 -4.82 6.42 9.35
N THR A 197 -5.95 5.90 8.89
CA THR A 197 -7.03 5.46 9.78
C THR A 197 -6.62 4.21 10.57
N ALA A 198 -5.86 3.29 9.96
CA ALA A 198 -5.37 2.10 10.66
C ALA A 198 -4.40 2.46 11.80
N ILE A 199 -3.47 3.38 11.52
CA ILE A 199 -2.56 3.92 12.54
C ILE A 199 -3.35 4.61 13.65
N GLN A 200 -4.37 5.41 13.31
CA GLN A 200 -5.18 6.11 14.32
C GLN A 200 -6.04 5.12 15.13
N ASN A 201 -6.56 4.05 14.52
CA ASN A 201 -7.21 2.96 15.23
C ASN A 201 -6.27 2.30 16.23
N ALA A 202 -5.05 1.96 15.81
CA ALA A 202 -4.04 1.33 16.68
C ALA A 202 -3.66 2.22 17.87
N ARG A 203 -3.58 3.54 17.68
CA ARG A 203 -3.36 4.51 18.77
C ARG A 203 -4.42 4.48 19.86
N THR A 204 -5.63 3.99 19.56
CA THR A 204 -6.68 3.80 20.59
C THR A 204 -6.48 2.57 21.46
N SER A 205 -5.53 1.71 21.15
CA SER A 205 -5.17 0.52 21.92
C SER A 205 -4.05 0.83 22.92
N TYR A 206 -3.56 -0.21 23.60
CA TYR A 206 -2.41 -0.11 24.50
C TYR A 206 -1.08 0.22 23.78
N LEU A 207 -1.02 0.12 22.45
CA LEU A 207 0.15 0.52 21.66
C LEU A 207 0.37 2.04 21.69
N GLY A 208 -0.71 2.82 21.93
CA GLY A 208 -0.60 4.26 22.11
C GLY A 208 0.02 4.98 20.91
N ASN A 209 0.85 5.98 21.19
CA ASN A 209 1.50 6.81 20.16
C ASN A 209 2.89 6.33 19.71
N ASP A 210 3.42 5.22 20.26
CA ASP A 210 4.75 4.68 19.92
C ASP A 210 4.78 3.95 18.57
N LEU A 211 4.07 4.50 17.58
CA LEU A 211 3.96 3.94 16.25
C LEU A 211 4.84 4.65 15.22
N THR A 212 5.65 5.62 15.67
CA THR A 212 6.60 6.36 14.82
C THR A 212 7.99 6.36 15.44
N ARG A 213 9.05 6.38 14.59
CA ARG A 213 10.44 6.38 15.05
C ARG A 213 11.02 7.79 15.28
N ASP A 214 10.44 8.80 14.62
CA ASP A 214 10.91 10.18 14.63
C ASP A 214 9.75 11.21 14.71
N GLY A 215 8.58 10.74 15.10
CA GLY A 215 7.36 11.54 15.19
C GLY A 215 6.51 11.57 13.91
N TYR A 216 7.00 11.04 12.77
CA TYR A 216 6.24 11.02 11.51
C TYR A 216 6.46 9.77 10.64
N HIS A 217 7.67 9.23 10.54
CA HIS A 217 7.90 7.93 9.92
C HIS A 217 7.49 6.79 10.86
N LEU A 218 6.93 5.71 10.33
CA LEU A 218 6.46 4.60 11.14
C LEU A 218 7.60 3.85 11.84
N SER A 219 7.35 3.41 13.06
CA SER A 219 8.24 2.49 13.78
C SER A 219 8.35 1.15 13.03
N ARG A 220 9.54 0.57 13.05
CA ARG A 220 9.81 -0.61 12.21
C ARG A 220 8.94 -1.81 12.52
N PRO A 221 8.83 -2.31 13.77
CA PRO A 221 7.97 -3.46 13.96
C PRO A 221 6.49 -3.09 13.92
N HIS A 222 6.01 -2.15 14.74
CA HIS A 222 4.57 -1.94 14.95
C HIS A 222 3.91 -1.11 13.86
N GLY A 223 4.43 0.11 13.63
CA GLY A 223 3.80 1.05 12.70
C GLY A 223 3.78 0.54 11.26
N ARG A 224 4.92 0.05 10.76
CA ARG A 224 5.05 -0.50 9.42
C ARG A 224 4.18 -1.74 9.23
N TYR A 225 4.11 -2.61 10.24
CA TYR A 225 3.26 -3.80 10.16
C TYR A 225 1.76 -3.47 10.08
N ILE A 226 1.29 -2.47 10.84
CA ILE A 226 -0.10 -1.99 10.74
C ILE A 226 -0.42 -1.48 9.33
N ALA A 227 0.47 -0.67 8.76
CA ALA A 227 0.30 -0.15 7.41
C ALA A 227 0.33 -1.27 6.36
N ALA A 228 1.26 -2.24 6.47
CA ALA A 228 1.34 -3.39 5.59
C ALA A 228 0.09 -4.29 5.67
N CYS A 229 -0.47 -4.54 6.86
CA CYS A 229 -1.75 -5.23 7.02
C CYS A 229 -2.90 -4.48 6.31
N THR A 230 -2.86 -3.14 6.33
CA THR A 230 -3.87 -2.33 5.66
C THR A 230 -3.75 -2.45 4.14
N TRP A 231 -2.53 -2.45 3.62
CA TRP A 231 -2.27 -2.69 2.20
C TRP A 231 -2.74 -4.07 1.76
N LEU A 232 -2.39 -5.12 2.51
CA LEU A 232 -2.82 -6.50 2.21
C LEU A 232 -4.33 -6.58 1.95
N GLU A 233 -5.13 -6.06 2.90
CA GLU A 233 -6.58 -6.16 2.78
C GLU A 233 -7.16 -5.21 1.74
N SER A 234 -6.66 -3.96 1.67
CA SER A 234 -7.19 -2.97 0.72
C SER A 234 -6.94 -3.36 -0.74
N VAL A 235 -5.78 -3.95 -1.04
CA VAL A 235 -5.35 -4.24 -2.40
C VAL A 235 -5.73 -5.65 -2.83
N LEU A 236 -5.48 -6.63 -1.98
CA LEU A 236 -5.67 -8.04 -2.32
C LEU A 236 -6.97 -8.63 -1.75
N GLY A 237 -7.75 -7.87 -0.98
CA GLY A 237 -9.00 -8.35 -0.37
C GLY A 237 -8.81 -9.38 0.76
N VAL A 238 -7.57 -9.62 1.19
CA VAL A 238 -7.24 -10.64 2.19
C VAL A 238 -7.30 -10.04 3.60
N ASN A 239 -8.18 -10.58 4.43
CA ASN A 239 -8.30 -10.13 5.82
C ASN A 239 -7.02 -10.48 6.62
N PRO A 240 -6.30 -9.49 7.16
CA PRO A 240 -5.05 -9.74 7.89
C PRO A 240 -5.25 -10.42 9.23
N VAL A 241 -6.47 -10.46 9.77
CA VAL A 241 -6.74 -11.04 11.09
C VAL A 241 -6.55 -12.55 11.07
N GLY A 242 -5.50 -13.01 11.75
CA GLY A 242 -5.13 -14.43 11.79
C GLY A 242 -3.99 -14.79 10.84
N ASN A 243 -3.49 -13.84 10.04
CA ASN A 243 -2.28 -14.07 9.25
C ASN A 243 -1.12 -14.48 10.16
N SER A 244 -0.39 -15.51 9.75
CA SER A 244 0.65 -16.16 10.57
C SER A 244 1.98 -15.38 10.63
N TYR A 245 2.20 -14.44 9.69
CA TYR A 245 3.40 -13.61 9.71
C TYR A 245 3.35 -12.59 10.85
N CYS A 246 4.36 -12.62 11.67
CA CYS A 246 4.53 -11.69 12.79
C CYS A 246 5.99 -11.21 12.79
N PRO A 247 6.26 -9.89 12.71
CA PRO A 247 7.62 -9.37 12.72
C PRO A 247 8.40 -9.72 13.97
N GLU A 248 9.71 -9.85 13.83
CA GLU A 248 10.61 -9.92 14.98
C GLU A 248 10.43 -8.68 15.88
N GLY A 249 10.44 -8.87 17.19
CA GLY A 249 10.22 -7.80 18.16
C GLY A 249 8.74 -7.48 18.44
N MET A 250 7.78 -8.16 17.79
CA MET A 250 6.36 -8.08 18.11
C MET A 250 5.87 -9.35 18.83
N THR A 251 5.00 -9.17 19.81
CA THR A 251 4.28 -10.28 20.44
C THR A 251 3.07 -10.70 19.61
N ALA A 252 2.54 -11.90 19.82
CA ALA A 252 1.29 -12.35 19.18
C ALA A 252 0.10 -11.40 19.51
N LYS A 253 0.13 -10.75 20.67
CA LYS A 253 -0.86 -9.74 21.06
C LYS A 253 -0.72 -8.47 20.22
N ASP A 254 0.52 -8.02 19.97
CA ASP A 254 0.80 -6.85 19.13
C ASP A 254 0.34 -7.11 17.70
N CYS A 255 0.69 -8.27 17.12
CA CYS A 255 0.29 -8.66 15.78
C CYS A 255 -1.23 -8.70 15.63
N LYS A 256 -1.93 -9.35 16.58
CA LYS A 256 -3.40 -9.38 16.58
C LYS A 256 -4.03 -8.00 16.71
N THR A 257 -3.43 -7.10 17.50
CA THR A 257 -3.92 -5.72 17.67
C THR A 257 -3.73 -4.91 16.39
N ALA A 258 -2.57 -5.02 15.75
CA ALA A 258 -2.25 -4.40 14.47
C ALA A 258 -3.18 -4.87 13.34
N GLN A 259 -3.35 -6.18 13.19
CA GLN A 259 -4.25 -6.81 12.23
C GLN A 259 -5.69 -6.32 12.39
N LYS A 260 -6.20 -6.27 13.63
CA LYS A 260 -7.54 -5.73 13.91
C LYS A 260 -7.68 -4.25 13.60
N ALA A 261 -6.64 -3.44 13.87
CA ALA A 261 -6.64 -2.01 13.57
C ALA A 261 -6.72 -1.76 12.07
N ALA A 262 -5.96 -2.51 11.27
CA ALA A 262 -5.99 -2.49 9.82
C ALA A 262 -7.35 -2.93 9.28
N HIS A 263 -7.83 -4.11 9.66
CA HIS A 263 -9.13 -4.63 9.22
C HIS A 263 -10.29 -3.65 9.48
N LYS A 264 -10.33 -3.05 10.68
CA LYS A 264 -11.36 -2.05 10.99
C LYS A 264 -11.22 -0.77 10.17
N ALA A 265 -10.01 -0.37 9.80
CA ALA A 265 -9.79 0.78 8.94
C ALA A 265 -10.29 0.53 7.52
N VAL A 266 -9.98 -0.62 6.94
CA VAL A 266 -10.49 -0.99 5.61
C VAL A 266 -12.02 -1.02 5.57
N ARG A 267 -12.66 -1.53 6.63
CA ARG A 267 -14.13 -1.52 6.76
C ARG A 267 -14.74 -0.13 6.98
N LYS A 268 -13.98 0.82 7.52
CA LYS A 268 -14.40 2.20 7.81
C LYS A 268 -13.26 3.17 7.52
N PRO A 269 -12.93 3.43 6.24
CA PRO A 269 -11.70 4.11 5.84
C PRO A 269 -11.56 5.54 6.36
N PHE A 270 -12.66 6.18 6.70
CA PHE A 270 -12.71 7.58 7.10
C PHE A 270 -13.17 7.79 8.57
N LYS A 271 -13.13 6.73 9.38
CA LYS A 271 -13.62 6.81 10.76
C LYS A 271 -12.77 5.98 11.71
N ILE A 272 -12.27 6.62 12.77
CA ILE A 272 -11.57 5.93 13.86
C ILE A 272 -12.49 4.89 14.51
N THR A 273 -11.97 3.70 14.67
CA THR A 273 -12.63 2.61 15.40
C THR A 273 -11.75 2.17 16.57
N LYS A 274 -12.30 2.24 17.77
CA LYS A 274 -11.57 1.85 18.99
C LYS A 274 -11.17 0.37 18.96
N ILE A 275 -9.89 0.09 19.27
CA ILE A 275 -9.32 -1.26 19.40
C ILE A 275 -9.27 -1.66 20.87
N ARG A 276 -9.91 -2.79 21.18
CA ARG A 276 -9.97 -3.37 22.54
C ARG A 276 -9.18 -4.67 22.59
#